data_f4e9d89f1829d5fc19824d7fff5c6647
#
_entry.id   f4e9d89f1829d5fc19824d7fff5c6647
#
_cell.length_a   1.000
_cell.length_b   1.000
_cell.length_c   1.000
_cell.angle_alpha   90.00
_cell.angle_beta   90.00
_cell.angle_gamma   90.00
#
_symmetry.space_group_name_H-M   'P 1'
#
loop_
_entity.id
_entity.type
_entity.pdbx_description
1 polymer ?
#
loop_
_entity_poly.entity_id
_entity_poly.type
_entity_poly.pdbx_seq_one_letter_code
_entity_poly.pdbx_strand_id
1 'polypeptide(L)'
;MREGEQTGFGFDEHDRRRRGVYLLPGAFTVGNLLCGFYAVLATLQGGAEQFDAAAKAIGFAILFDAFDGFVARITHTNTEFGKQFDSLADMVSFGIAPSVLAFAWGVQVMLQGDGLEGKHVHQLAWLVCLAFVIACAWRLARFNVHGMAPGGLRVDGRQIAD
;
A
#
# COMPACT_ATOMS: atom_id res chain seq x y z
N MET A 1 28.29 -33.74 47.81
CA MET A 1 26.90 -33.37 47.47
C MET A 1 26.96 -32.20 46.51
N ARG A 2 26.72 -32.46 45.23
CA ARG A 2 26.69 -31.45 44.13
C ARG A 2 25.26 -31.42 43.66
N GLU A 3 24.57 -30.33 43.96
CA GLU A 3 23.25 -30.05 43.44
C GLU A 3 23.38 -29.63 41.98
N GLY A 4 22.64 -30.33 41.15
CA GLY A 4 22.61 -30.11 39.71
C GLY A 4 21.78 -28.87 39.35
N GLU A 5 22.43 -27.96 38.69
CA GLU A 5 21.84 -26.78 38.06
C GLU A 5 21.10 -27.25 36.80
N GLN A 6 19.79 -27.39 36.91
CA GLN A 6 18.89 -27.58 35.76
C GLN A 6 18.62 -26.23 35.14
N THR A 7 19.43 -25.87 34.11
CA THR A 7 19.10 -24.80 33.18
C THR A 7 17.95 -25.27 32.30
N GLY A 8 16.72 -25.00 32.77
CA GLY A 8 15.53 -25.13 31.96
C GLY A 8 15.52 -24.07 30.87
N PHE A 9 15.84 -24.48 29.64
CA PHE A 9 15.57 -23.70 28.42
C PHE A 9 14.05 -23.67 28.18
N GLY A 10 13.33 -22.89 28.97
CA GLY A 10 11.95 -22.53 28.73
C GLY A 10 11.92 -21.56 27.56
N PHE A 11 11.78 -22.07 26.33
CA PHE A 11 11.41 -21.23 25.21
C PHE A 11 10.00 -20.69 25.48
N ASP A 12 9.93 -19.42 25.79
CA ASP A 12 8.73 -18.68 26.11
C ASP A 12 7.73 -18.76 24.94
N GLU A 13 6.72 -19.61 25.12
CA GLU A 13 5.57 -19.74 24.21
C GLU A 13 4.78 -18.41 24.13
N HIS A 14 4.98 -17.53 25.12
CA HIS A 14 4.43 -16.17 25.15
C HIS A 14 5.07 -15.23 24.11
N ASP A 15 6.35 -15.42 23.82
CA ASP A 15 7.09 -14.59 22.86
C ASP A 15 6.74 -14.93 21.41
N ARG A 16 6.36 -16.19 21.15
CA ARG A 16 5.87 -16.62 19.82
C ARG A 16 4.49 -16.04 19.50
N ARG A 17 3.60 -15.93 20.45
CA ARG A 17 2.27 -15.33 20.24
C ARG A 17 2.36 -13.83 19.98
N ARG A 18 3.27 -13.12 20.65
CA ARG A 18 3.50 -11.69 20.40
C ARG A 18 4.07 -11.44 18.99
N ARG A 19 5.03 -12.22 18.54
CA ARG A 19 5.60 -12.10 17.18
C ARG A 19 4.58 -12.38 16.08
N GLY A 20 3.66 -13.33 16.26
CA GLY A 20 2.60 -13.63 15.29
C GLY A 20 1.61 -12.49 15.10
N VAL A 21 1.28 -11.75 16.14
CA VAL A 21 0.35 -10.61 16.09
C VAL A 21 0.94 -9.41 15.31
N TYR A 22 2.27 -9.22 15.35
CA TYR A 22 2.96 -8.17 14.59
C TYR A 22 3.17 -8.52 13.10
N LEU A 23 3.13 -9.80 12.74
CA LEU A 23 3.33 -10.27 11.35
C LEU A 23 2.03 -10.26 10.53
N LEU A 24 0.87 -10.34 11.18
CA LEU A 24 -0.43 -10.40 10.50
C LEU A 24 -0.75 -9.16 9.65
N PRO A 25 -0.60 -7.91 10.16
CA PRO A 25 -0.85 -6.73 9.34
C PRO A 25 0.08 -6.68 8.12
N GLY A 26 1.38 -6.93 8.31
CA GLY A 26 2.34 -6.93 7.22
C GLY A 26 2.07 -7.95 6.11
N ALA A 27 1.39 -9.08 6.42
CA ALA A 27 1.04 -10.09 5.42
C ALA A 27 -0.05 -9.58 4.46
N PHE A 28 -1.03 -8.83 4.95
CA PHE A 28 -2.07 -8.22 4.11
C PHE A 28 -1.49 -7.11 3.23
N THR A 29 -0.60 -6.28 3.76
CA THR A 29 0.13 -5.25 2.98
C THR A 29 0.96 -5.89 1.85
N VAL A 30 1.65 -7.01 2.13
CA VAL A 30 2.35 -7.78 1.09
C VAL A 30 1.36 -8.34 0.07
N GLY A 31 0.20 -8.85 0.50
CA GLY A 31 -0.86 -9.31 -0.39
C GLY A 31 -1.39 -8.20 -1.32
N ASN A 32 -1.64 -7.01 -0.77
CA ASN A 32 -1.98 -5.81 -1.52
C ASN A 32 -0.92 -5.49 -2.58
N LEU A 33 0.35 -5.41 -2.17
CA LEU A 33 1.47 -5.14 -3.07
C LEU A 33 1.62 -6.18 -4.18
N LEU A 34 1.45 -7.47 -3.86
CA LEU A 34 1.49 -8.57 -4.85
C LEU A 34 0.38 -8.43 -5.89
N CYS A 35 -0.85 -8.11 -5.46
CA CYS A 35 -1.97 -7.87 -6.37
C CYS A 35 -1.72 -6.67 -7.28
N GLY A 36 -1.21 -5.56 -6.73
CA GLY A 36 -0.86 -4.38 -7.52
C GLY A 36 0.25 -4.66 -8.54
N PHE A 37 1.30 -5.36 -8.11
CA PHE A 37 2.39 -5.75 -9.00
C PHE A 37 1.94 -6.72 -10.10
N TYR A 38 1.12 -7.73 -9.75
CA TYR A 38 0.52 -8.63 -10.73
C TYR A 38 -0.34 -7.87 -11.75
N ALA A 39 -1.14 -6.89 -11.31
CA ALA A 39 -1.95 -6.07 -12.21
C ALA A 39 -1.09 -5.31 -13.24
N VAL A 40 0.06 -4.78 -12.83
CA VAL A 40 1.01 -4.15 -13.75
C VAL A 40 1.55 -5.17 -14.76
N LEU A 41 1.99 -6.35 -14.30
CA LEU A 41 2.51 -7.40 -15.18
C LEU A 41 1.46 -7.91 -16.17
N ALA A 42 0.23 -8.14 -15.72
CA ALA A 42 -0.88 -8.54 -16.59
C ALA A 42 -1.16 -7.46 -17.64
N THR A 43 -1.16 -6.19 -17.24
CA THR A 43 -1.36 -5.07 -18.17
C THR A 43 -0.27 -5.02 -19.26
N LEU A 44 0.99 -5.29 -18.91
CA LEU A 44 2.11 -5.30 -19.87
C LEU A 44 2.02 -6.44 -20.89
N GLN A 45 1.35 -7.54 -20.56
CA GLN A 45 1.10 -8.61 -21.52
C GLN A 45 0.09 -8.21 -22.60
N GLY A 46 -0.80 -7.27 -22.31
CA GLY A 46 -1.80 -6.74 -23.23
C GLY A 46 -2.93 -7.74 -23.54
N GLY A 47 -3.96 -7.24 -24.22
CA GLY A 47 -5.14 -8.04 -24.57
C GLY A 47 -6.27 -7.96 -23.55
N ALA A 48 -7.51 -8.18 -24.03
CA ALA A 48 -8.72 -7.98 -23.24
C ALA A 48 -8.76 -8.85 -21.97
N GLU A 49 -8.34 -10.11 -22.07
CA GLU A 49 -8.31 -11.05 -20.93
C GLU A 49 -7.33 -10.58 -19.85
N GLN A 50 -6.16 -10.06 -20.26
CA GLN A 50 -5.13 -9.59 -19.34
C GLN A 50 -5.53 -8.28 -18.66
N PHE A 51 -6.22 -7.38 -19.37
CA PHE A 51 -6.76 -6.17 -18.77
C PHE A 51 -7.86 -6.46 -17.75
N ASP A 52 -8.72 -7.47 -18.04
CA ASP A 52 -9.73 -7.94 -17.10
C ASP A 52 -9.09 -8.59 -15.85
N ALA A 53 -8.05 -9.40 -16.04
CA ALA A 53 -7.27 -9.96 -14.94
C ALA A 53 -6.58 -8.87 -14.09
N ALA A 54 -6.00 -7.84 -14.72
CA ALA A 54 -5.40 -6.70 -14.05
C ALA A 54 -6.43 -5.91 -13.23
N ALA A 55 -7.60 -5.63 -13.80
CA ALA A 55 -8.68 -4.95 -13.10
C ALA A 55 -9.18 -5.74 -11.88
N LYS A 56 -9.33 -7.05 -12.01
CA LYS A 56 -9.69 -7.95 -10.89
C LYS A 56 -8.62 -7.95 -9.81
N ALA A 57 -7.35 -7.98 -10.17
CA ALA A 57 -6.24 -7.94 -9.22
C ALA A 57 -6.22 -6.62 -8.42
N ILE A 58 -6.50 -5.48 -9.06
CA ILE A 58 -6.67 -4.20 -8.37
C ILE A 58 -7.86 -4.27 -7.40
N GLY A 59 -8.97 -4.89 -7.79
CA GLY A 59 -10.11 -5.13 -6.92
C GLY A 59 -9.76 -5.97 -5.67
N PHE A 60 -8.95 -7.02 -5.83
CA PHE A 60 -8.44 -7.80 -4.71
C PHE A 60 -7.46 -7.01 -3.83
N ALA A 61 -6.66 -6.13 -4.41
CA ALA A 61 -5.78 -5.24 -3.65
C ALA A 61 -6.58 -4.36 -2.68
N ILE A 62 -7.74 -3.83 -3.10
CA ILE A 62 -8.66 -3.06 -2.22
C ILE A 62 -9.14 -3.90 -1.04
N LEU A 63 -9.44 -5.17 -1.26
CA LEU A 63 -9.86 -6.06 -0.17
C LEU A 63 -8.74 -6.27 0.84
N PHE A 64 -7.51 -6.53 0.37
CA PHE A 64 -6.36 -6.73 1.25
C PHE A 64 -6.05 -5.48 2.07
N ASP A 65 -6.09 -4.28 1.46
CA ASP A 65 -5.92 -3.00 2.13
C ASP A 65 -7.00 -2.78 3.20
N ALA A 66 -8.26 -3.03 2.87
CA ALA A 66 -9.35 -2.91 3.84
C ALA A 66 -9.19 -3.85 5.05
N PHE A 67 -8.73 -5.11 4.82
CA PHE A 67 -8.45 -6.07 5.88
C PHE A 67 -7.25 -5.65 6.73
N ASP A 68 -6.19 -5.13 6.12
CA ASP A 68 -5.01 -4.62 6.84
C ASP A 68 -5.40 -3.48 7.78
N GLY A 69 -6.09 -2.47 7.28
CA GLY A 69 -6.60 -1.36 8.08
C GLY A 69 -7.55 -1.80 9.21
N PHE A 70 -8.36 -2.84 8.98
CA PHE A 70 -9.25 -3.38 10.00
C PHE A 70 -8.48 -4.12 11.10
N VAL A 71 -7.54 -4.99 10.73
CA VAL A 71 -6.70 -5.75 11.65
C VAL A 71 -5.81 -4.81 12.48
N ALA A 72 -5.16 -3.84 11.84
CA ALA A 72 -4.30 -2.87 12.52
C ALA A 72 -5.05 -2.06 13.59
N ARG A 73 -6.31 -1.73 13.35
CA ARG A 73 -7.16 -1.03 14.33
C ARG A 73 -7.52 -1.89 15.54
N ILE A 74 -7.80 -3.17 15.34
CA ILE A 74 -8.19 -4.09 16.43
C ILE A 74 -6.98 -4.47 17.29
N THR A 75 -5.83 -4.67 16.67
CA THR A 75 -4.62 -5.17 17.35
C THR A 75 -3.80 -4.07 18.01
N HIS A 76 -4.09 -2.79 17.75
CA HIS A 76 -3.30 -1.63 18.20
C HIS A 76 -1.80 -1.75 17.91
N THR A 77 -1.41 -2.48 16.85
CA THR A 77 -0.02 -2.79 16.49
C THR A 77 0.53 -1.87 15.39
N ASN A 78 0.13 -0.60 15.39
CA ASN A 78 0.62 0.38 14.41
C ASN A 78 2.08 0.72 14.66
N THR A 79 2.98 0.17 13.83
CA THR A 79 4.38 0.57 13.79
C THR A 79 4.58 1.66 12.73
N GLU A 80 5.55 2.57 12.94
CA GLU A 80 5.88 3.60 11.95
C GLU A 80 6.34 2.97 10.63
N PHE A 81 7.10 1.88 10.70
CA PHE A 81 7.51 1.11 9.52
C PHE A 81 6.30 0.52 8.77
N GLY A 82 5.34 -0.08 9.50
CA GLY A 82 4.14 -0.65 8.89
C GLY A 82 3.34 0.39 8.11
N LYS A 83 3.12 1.57 8.67
CA LYS A 83 2.43 2.67 7.99
C LYS A 83 3.13 3.14 6.72
N GLN A 84 4.48 3.23 6.76
CA GLN A 84 5.26 3.62 5.58
C GLN A 84 5.18 2.54 4.49
N PHE A 85 5.30 1.28 4.89
CA PHE A 85 5.22 0.15 3.97
C PHE A 85 3.83 0.03 3.33
N ASP A 86 2.77 0.22 4.11
CA ASP A 86 1.39 0.27 3.64
C ASP A 86 1.18 1.37 2.60
N SER A 87 1.66 2.59 2.89
CA SER A 87 1.59 3.70 1.93
C SER A 87 2.35 3.43 0.62
N LEU A 88 3.48 2.69 0.68
CA LEU A 88 4.20 2.29 -0.53
C LEU A 88 3.43 1.22 -1.31
N ALA A 89 2.83 0.26 -0.63
CA ALA A 89 1.98 -0.76 -1.26
C ALA A 89 0.76 -0.12 -1.95
N ASP A 90 0.09 0.83 -1.27
CA ASP A 90 -1.03 1.59 -1.81
C ASP A 90 -0.64 2.40 -3.04
N MET A 91 0.54 3.00 -3.03
CA MET A 91 1.04 3.75 -4.19
C MET A 91 1.20 2.84 -5.42
N VAL A 92 1.66 1.61 -5.24
CA VAL A 92 1.77 0.64 -6.33
C VAL A 92 0.39 0.16 -6.79
N SER A 93 -0.47 -0.24 -5.87
CA SER A 93 -1.75 -0.90 -6.16
C SER A 93 -2.84 0.07 -6.63
N PHE A 94 -2.86 1.30 -6.09
CA PHE A 94 -3.92 2.28 -6.38
C PHE A 94 -3.43 3.51 -7.12
N GLY A 95 -2.13 3.76 -7.20
CA GLY A 95 -1.53 4.80 -8.00
C GLY A 95 -1.03 4.28 -9.34
N ILE A 96 -0.04 3.40 -9.31
CA ILE A 96 0.68 2.94 -10.50
C ILE A 96 -0.15 1.94 -11.31
N ALA A 97 -0.66 0.87 -10.69
CA ALA A 97 -1.35 -0.19 -11.42
C ALA A 97 -2.57 0.32 -12.22
N PRO A 98 -3.52 1.10 -11.63
CA PRO A 98 -4.64 1.62 -12.40
C PRO A 98 -4.23 2.63 -13.46
N SER A 99 -3.16 3.42 -13.25
CA SER A 99 -2.63 4.33 -14.26
C SER A 99 -2.07 3.60 -15.48
N VAL A 100 -1.29 2.53 -15.25
CA VAL A 100 -0.72 1.71 -16.32
C VAL A 100 -1.83 0.99 -17.08
N LEU A 101 -2.82 0.45 -16.36
CA LEU A 101 -3.98 -0.21 -16.97
C LEU A 101 -4.80 0.78 -17.82
N ALA A 102 -5.12 1.94 -17.29
CA ALA A 102 -5.87 2.98 -18.03
C ALA A 102 -5.13 3.46 -19.27
N PHE A 103 -3.81 3.64 -19.17
CA PHE A 103 -2.96 4.02 -20.28
C PHE A 103 -2.93 2.93 -21.35
N ALA A 104 -2.64 1.68 -20.97
CA ALA A 104 -2.52 0.58 -21.94
C ALA A 104 -3.85 0.28 -22.63
N TRP A 105 -4.94 0.23 -21.87
CA TRP A 105 -6.28 0.00 -22.40
C TRP A 105 -6.74 1.17 -23.28
N GLY A 106 -6.55 2.41 -22.83
CA GLY A 106 -6.91 3.61 -23.57
C GLY A 106 -6.16 3.74 -24.89
N VAL A 107 -4.86 3.48 -24.89
CA VAL A 107 -4.04 3.48 -26.12
C VAL A 107 -4.50 2.37 -27.07
N GLN A 108 -4.77 1.16 -26.57
CA GLN A 108 -5.23 0.05 -27.40
C GLN A 108 -6.59 0.34 -28.04
N VAL A 109 -7.54 0.90 -27.28
CA VAL A 109 -8.88 1.26 -27.81
C VAL A 109 -8.77 2.37 -28.87
N MET A 110 -7.92 3.37 -28.65
CA MET A 110 -7.76 4.49 -29.56
C MET A 110 -7.00 4.12 -30.85
N LEU A 111 -6.06 3.17 -30.78
CA LEU A 111 -5.37 2.66 -31.96
C LEU A 111 -6.26 1.80 -32.87
N GLN A 112 -7.37 1.26 -32.34
CA GLN A 112 -8.36 0.51 -33.11
C GLN A 112 -9.41 1.42 -33.77
N GLY A 113 -9.49 2.69 -33.37
CA GLY A 113 -10.40 3.68 -33.92
C GLY A 113 -9.75 4.42 -35.10
N ASP A 114 -10.38 4.40 -36.30
CA ASP A 114 -9.95 5.13 -37.48
C ASP A 114 -9.95 6.65 -37.23
N GLY A 115 -8.77 7.24 -37.09
CA GLY A 115 -8.62 8.60 -37.53
C GLY A 115 -8.47 9.76 -36.58
N LEU A 116 -7.70 9.63 -35.49
CA LEU A 116 -7.13 10.80 -34.84
C LEU A 116 -5.59 10.66 -34.75
N GLU A 117 -4.90 11.75 -34.97
CA GLU A 117 -3.43 11.82 -34.95
C GLU A 117 -2.87 11.20 -33.69
N GLY A 118 -2.53 9.91 -33.73
CA GLY A 118 -2.23 9.05 -32.60
C GLY A 118 -1.13 9.57 -31.67
N LYS A 119 -0.31 10.51 -32.14
CA LYS A 119 0.78 11.09 -31.33
C LYS A 119 0.28 12.03 -30.24
N HIS A 120 -0.67 12.90 -30.54
CA HIS A 120 -1.19 13.85 -29.55
C HIS A 120 -2.05 13.17 -28.48
N VAL A 121 -2.82 12.18 -28.89
CA VAL A 121 -3.64 11.38 -27.97
C VAL A 121 -2.75 10.58 -27.02
N HIS A 122 -1.69 9.96 -27.52
CA HIS A 122 -0.73 9.24 -26.71
C HIS A 122 -0.02 10.14 -25.69
N GLN A 123 0.38 11.35 -26.11
CA GLN A 123 0.99 12.33 -25.21
C GLN A 123 0.02 12.81 -24.12
N LEU A 124 -1.23 13.08 -24.47
CA LEU A 124 -2.26 13.48 -23.50
C LEU A 124 -2.57 12.34 -22.52
N ALA A 125 -2.73 11.11 -22.99
CA ALA A 125 -2.96 9.95 -22.14
C ALA A 125 -1.83 9.76 -21.11
N TRP A 126 -0.57 9.87 -21.57
CA TRP A 126 0.59 9.79 -20.68
C TRP A 126 0.58 10.90 -19.63
N LEU A 127 0.30 12.15 -20.00
CA LEU A 127 0.24 13.28 -19.08
C LEU A 127 -0.87 13.12 -18.03
N VAL A 128 -2.05 12.65 -18.44
CA VAL A 128 -3.18 12.43 -17.53
C VAL A 128 -2.85 11.33 -16.51
N CYS A 129 -2.29 10.21 -16.98
CA CYS A 129 -1.86 9.12 -16.10
C CYS A 129 -0.77 9.57 -15.12
N LEU A 130 0.21 10.34 -15.58
CA LEU A 130 1.25 10.91 -14.75
C LEU A 130 0.66 11.85 -13.68
N ALA A 131 -0.24 12.76 -14.08
CA ALA A 131 -0.92 13.66 -13.15
C ALA A 131 -1.70 12.90 -12.06
N PHE A 132 -2.36 11.81 -12.42
CA PHE A 132 -3.04 10.94 -11.47
C PHE A 132 -2.07 10.30 -10.47
N VAL A 133 -0.94 9.75 -10.93
CA VAL A 133 0.09 9.18 -10.06
C VAL A 133 0.65 10.23 -9.10
N ILE A 134 0.95 11.44 -9.59
CA ILE A 134 1.42 12.54 -8.75
C ILE A 134 0.38 12.93 -7.70
N ALA A 135 -0.90 13.02 -8.07
CA ALA A 135 -1.98 13.34 -7.13
C ALA A 135 -2.12 12.27 -6.04
N CYS A 136 -2.02 10.98 -6.39
CA CYS A 136 -2.00 9.87 -5.43
C CYS A 136 -0.80 9.98 -4.47
N ALA A 137 0.40 10.18 -5.00
CA ALA A 137 1.62 10.34 -4.20
C ALA A 137 1.51 11.54 -3.23
N TRP A 138 1.01 12.67 -3.72
CA TRP A 138 0.80 13.87 -2.92
C TRP A 138 -0.19 13.63 -1.77
N ARG A 139 -1.30 12.96 -2.08
CA ARG A 139 -2.31 12.60 -1.08
C ARG A 139 -1.72 11.71 0.01
N LEU A 140 -1.02 10.63 -0.36
CA LEU A 140 -0.39 9.70 0.59
C LEU A 140 0.67 10.40 1.45
N ALA A 141 1.55 11.22 0.83
CA ALA A 141 2.56 11.99 1.54
C ALA A 141 1.92 12.95 2.56
N ARG A 142 0.85 13.65 2.18
CA ARG A 142 0.13 14.56 3.08
C ARG A 142 -0.48 13.82 4.28
N PHE A 143 -1.07 12.65 4.08
CA PHE A 143 -1.61 11.84 5.16
C PHE A 143 -0.52 11.37 6.12
N ASN A 144 0.62 10.92 5.60
CA ASN A 144 1.74 10.46 6.42
C ASN A 144 2.31 11.58 7.29
N VAL A 145 2.48 12.77 6.75
CA VAL A 145 2.99 13.94 7.51
C VAL A 145 2.02 14.33 8.64
N HIS A 146 0.71 14.35 8.38
CA HIS A 146 -0.28 14.70 9.40
C HIS A 146 -0.45 13.59 10.46
N GLY A 147 -0.24 12.33 10.10
CA GLY A 147 -0.26 11.20 11.04
C GLY A 147 0.99 11.12 11.92
N MET A 148 2.07 11.75 11.50
CA MET A 148 3.35 11.82 12.24
C MET A 148 3.53 13.10 13.05
N ALA A 149 2.56 14.03 13.04
CA ALA A 149 2.63 15.18 13.91
C ALA A 149 2.75 14.65 15.35
N PRO A 150 3.91 14.86 16.04
CA PRO A 150 4.04 14.46 17.42
C PRO A 150 2.91 15.16 18.15
N GLY A 151 2.18 14.40 18.95
CA GLY A 151 1.05 14.90 19.74
C GLY A 151 1.44 16.22 20.35
N GLY A 152 0.63 17.24 20.04
CA GLY A 152 0.97 18.62 20.24
C GLY A 152 1.74 18.85 21.52
N LEU A 153 2.77 19.67 21.44
CA LEU A 153 3.23 20.44 22.56
C LEU A 153 1.97 21.11 23.14
N ARG A 154 1.37 20.41 24.10
CA ARG A 154 0.44 21.02 25.02
C ARG A 154 1.32 22.01 25.79
N VAL A 155 1.36 23.21 25.29
CA VAL A 155 1.82 24.34 26.08
C VAL A 155 0.74 24.44 27.16
N ASP A 156 0.97 23.67 28.22
CA ASP A 156 0.25 23.83 29.46
C ASP A 156 0.65 25.21 29.98
N GLY A 157 -0.24 26.16 29.76
CA GLY A 157 -0.11 27.53 30.25
C GLY A 157 -0.27 27.56 31.76
N ARG A 158 0.58 26.85 32.47
CA ARG A 158 0.75 26.92 33.91
C ARG A 158 2.21 26.93 34.26
N GLN A 159 2.55 28.05 34.81
CA GLN A 159 3.73 28.46 35.53
C GLN A 159 4.59 29.42 34.77
N ILE A 160 4.43 30.70 35.19
CA ILE A 160 5.43 31.21 36.12
C ILE A 160 4.69 32.25 37.00
N ALA A 161 4.43 31.90 38.23
CA ALA A 161 4.34 32.81 39.34
C ALA A 161 5.24 32.19 40.41
N ASP A 162 6.42 32.71 40.50
CA ASP A 162 7.19 33.11 41.69
C ASP A 162 8.64 33.34 41.27
#